data_3d63ef3190d418a894b39a1b3f2bf0b1
#
_entry.id   3d63ef3190d418a894b39a1b3f2bf0b1
#
_cell.length_a   1.000
_cell.length_b   1.000
_cell.length_c   1.000
_cell.angle_alpha   90.00
_cell.angle_beta   90.00
_cell.angle_gamma   90.00
#
_symmetry.space_group_name_H-M   'P 1'
#
loop_
_entity.id
_entity.type
_entity.pdbx_description
1 polymer ?
#
loop_
_entity_poly.entity_id
_entity_poly.type
_entity_poly.pdbx_seq_one_letter_code
_entity_poly.pdbx_strand_id
1 'polypeptide(L)'
;MQKRIFTSESVTEGHPDKVCDQISDGVLDAILAQDPKARVACECCATTGMVMVMGEISTECYVDIPHVARDTICRIGYDKPESGFNGHTCAVLTAIDEQSGDIAMGVNSSFDDARSEERRVGKECRSRWSPYH
;
A
#
# COMPACT_ATOMS: atom_id res chain seq x y z
N MET A 1 -9.53 -38.40 -11.80
CA MET A 1 -9.67 -37.42 -10.68
C MET A 1 -8.61 -36.36 -10.83
N GLN A 2 -9.00 -35.10 -11.00
CA GLN A 2 -8.03 -34.02 -11.21
C GLN A 2 -7.49 -33.56 -9.84
N LYS A 3 -6.20 -33.70 -9.61
CA LYS A 3 -5.55 -33.29 -8.36
C LYS A 3 -5.37 -31.76 -8.38
N ARG A 4 -5.96 -31.06 -7.41
CA ARG A 4 -5.74 -29.62 -7.20
C ARG A 4 -4.80 -29.43 -6.03
N ILE A 5 -3.77 -28.60 -6.21
CA ILE A 5 -2.84 -28.20 -5.16
C ILE A 5 -3.24 -26.82 -4.69
N PHE A 6 -3.31 -26.65 -3.38
CA PHE A 6 -3.59 -25.38 -2.71
C PHE A 6 -2.48 -25.10 -1.70
N THR A 7 -2.04 -23.85 -1.63
CA THR A 7 -1.05 -23.37 -0.66
C THR A 7 -1.59 -22.16 0.07
N SER A 8 -1.23 -22.00 1.32
CA SER A 8 -1.49 -20.80 2.10
C SER A 8 -0.26 -20.42 2.93
N GLU A 9 -0.08 -19.14 3.16
CA GLU A 9 1.05 -18.57 3.88
C GLU A 9 0.55 -17.52 4.87
N SER A 10 1.21 -17.41 6.01
CA SER A 10 0.93 -16.43 7.04
C SER A 10 2.23 -16.00 7.71
N VAL A 11 2.36 -14.71 7.97
CA VAL A 11 3.52 -14.09 8.64
C VAL A 11 3.09 -13.23 9.82
N THR A 12 4.02 -13.01 10.76
CA THR A 12 3.78 -12.18 11.95
C THR A 12 3.98 -10.68 11.62
N GLU A 13 3.55 -9.82 12.54
CA GLU A 13 3.57 -8.35 12.39
C GLU A 13 4.96 -7.76 12.09
N GLY A 14 6.02 -8.38 12.56
CA GLY A 14 7.41 -7.93 12.33
C GLY A 14 8.03 -8.44 11.03
N HIS A 15 7.34 -9.29 10.27
CA HIS A 15 7.81 -9.72 8.97
C HIS A 15 7.79 -8.55 7.96
N PRO A 16 8.78 -8.40 7.06
CA PRO A 16 8.84 -7.28 6.12
C PRO A 16 7.55 -7.06 5.33
N ASP A 17 6.91 -8.10 4.84
CA ASP A 17 5.64 -7.99 4.10
C ASP A 17 4.54 -7.40 4.97
N LYS A 18 4.46 -7.84 6.24
CA LYS A 18 3.45 -7.32 7.16
C LYS A 18 3.76 -5.91 7.66
N VAL A 19 5.03 -5.54 7.77
CA VAL A 19 5.45 -4.16 8.03
C VAL A 19 5.01 -3.26 6.87
N CYS A 20 5.22 -3.70 5.63
CA CYS A 20 4.79 -2.96 4.44
C CYS A 20 3.27 -2.79 4.39
N ASP A 21 2.49 -3.86 4.64
CA ASP A 21 1.02 -3.80 4.73
C ASP A 21 0.57 -2.76 5.76
N GLN A 22 1.15 -2.80 6.97
CA GLN A 22 0.78 -1.88 8.06
C GLN A 22 1.13 -0.42 7.76
N ILE A 23 2.22 -0.17 7.02
CA ILE A 23 2.57 1.19 6.58
C ILE A 23 1.57 1.67 5.52
N SER A 24 1.25 0.84 4.53
CA SER A 24 0.28 1.17 3.49
C SER A 24 -1.10 1.45 4.08
N ASP A 25 -1.56 0.61 5.01
CA ASP A 25 -2.81 0.81 5.75
C ASP A 25 -2.78 2.11 6.58
N GLY A 26 -1.67 2.39 7.25
CA GLY A 26 -1.51 3.62 8.03
C GLY A 26 -1.58 4.89 7.18
N VAL A 27 -1.02 4.86 5.97
CA VAL A 27 -1.12 5.97 5.00
C VAL A 27 -2.56 6.12 4.52
N LEU A 28 -3.23 5.01 4.18
CA LEU A 28 -4.63 4.99 3.77
C LEU A 28 -5.52 5.60 4.86
N ASP A 29 -5.39 5.13 6.10
CA ASP A 29 -6.18 5.62 7.24
C ASP A 29 -5.98 7.12 7.49
N ALA A 30 -4.72 7.59 7.44
CA ALA A 30 -4.39 8.99 7.65
C ALA A 30 -4.99 9.92 6.57
N ILE A 31 -5.08 9.44 5.34
CA ILE A 31 -5.69 10.18 4.23
C ILE A 31 -7.21 10.17 4.35
N LEU A 32 -7.83 8.99 4.52
CA LEU A 32 -9.28 8.84 4.57
C LEU A 32 -9.92 9.54 5.78
N ALA A 33 -9.17 9.69 6.87
CA ALA A 33 -9.61 10.48 8.02
C ALA A 33 -9.84 11.96 7.70
N GLN A 34 -9.15 12.51 6.67
CA GLN A 34 -9.24 13.91 6.26
C GLN A 34 -10.01 14.08 4.95
N ASP A 35 -9.85 13.14 4.03
CA ASP A 35 -10.48 13.13 2.71
C ASP A 35 -11.11 11.75 2.41
N PRO A 36 -12.38 11.54 2.81
CA PRO A 36 -13.07 10.26 2.58
C PRO A 36 -13.29 9.91 1.09
N LYS A 37 -13.03 10.85 0.17
CA LYS A 37 -13.15 10.64 -1.26
C LYS A 37 -11.82 10.41 -1.96
N ALA A 38 -10.73 10.45 -1.20
CA ALA A 38 -9.40 10.20 -1.72
C ALA A 38 -9.29 8.85 -2.42
N ARG A 39 -8.41 8.80 -3.41
CA ARG A 39 -8.02 7.56 -4.07
C ARG A 39 -6.60 7.25 -3.71
N VAL A 40 -6.41 6.11 -3.08
CA VAL A 40 -5.13 5.72 -2.50
C VAL A 40 -4.74 4.33 -2.99
N ALA A 41 -3.69 4.27 -3.79
CA ALA A 41 -2.99 3.05 -4.15
C ALA A 41 -1.57 3.18 -3.60
N CYS A 42 -1.35 2.74 -2.36
CA CYS A 42 -0.10 2.88 -1.64
C CYS A 42 0.55 1.51 -1.48
N GLU A 43 1.76 1.38 -1.99
CA GLU A 43 2.59 0.19 -1.92
C GLU A 43 3.87 0.49 -1.17
N CYS A 44 4.40 -0.51 -0.48
CA CYS A 44 5.65 -0.37 0.25
C CYS A 44 6.62 -1.50 -0.06
N CYS A 45 7.90 -1.22 0.06
CA CYS A 45 8.92 -2.25 0.22
C CYS A 45 9.88 -1.88 1.34
N ALA A 46 10.36 -2.89 2.06
CA ALA A 46 11.25 -2.73 3.19
C ALA A 46 12.46 -3.65 3.09
N THR A 47 13.59 -3.16 3.54
CA THR A 47 14.83 -3.92 3.72
C THR A 47 15.58 -3.38 4.94
N THR A 48 16.73 -3.95 5.30
CA THR A 48 17.51 -3.48 6.43
C THR A 48 17.82 -1.99 6.32
N GLY A 49 17.36 -1.20 7.27
CA GLY A 49 17.61 0.23 7.38
C GLY A 49 16.85 1.13 6.39
N MET A 50 15.95 0.61 5.57
CA MET A 50 15.22 1.41 4.58
C MET A 50 13.79 0.93 4.35
N VAL A 51 12.89 1.90 4.16
CA VAL A 51 11.54 1.69 3.61
C VAL A 51 11.35 2.63 2.42
N MET A 52 10.76 2.13 1.35
CA MET A 52 10.24 2.93 0.25
C MET A 52 8.73 2.83 0.22
N VAL A 53 8.06 3.98 0.21
CA VAL A 53 6.61 4.13 0.04
C VAL A 53 6.37 4.68 -1.35
N MET A 54 5.59 3.97 -2.16
CA MET A 54 5.37 4.31 -3.56
C MET A 54 3.92 4.09 -3.94
N GLY A 55 3.50 4.66 -5.04
CA GLY A 55 2.16 4.43 -5.57
C GLY A 55 1.53 5.66 -6.19
N GLU A 56 0.21 5.63 -6.29
CA GLU A 56 -0.60 6.67 -6.92
C GLU A 56 -1.67 7.13 -5.93
N ILE A 57 -1.66 8.41 -5.57
CA ILE A 57 -2.59 8.99 -4.60
C ILE A 57 -3.18 10.27 -5.18
N SER A 58 -4.52 10.33 -5.18
CA SER A 58 -5.26 11.55 -5.51
C SER A 58 -6.08 11.98 -4.30
N THR A 59 -5.73 13.08 -3.69
CA THR A 59 -6.38 13.63 -2.50
C THR A 59 -6.22 15.14 -2.42
N GLU A 60 -7.14 15.81 -1.73
CA GLU A 60 -7.05 17.23 -1.43
C GLU A 60 -6.36 17.53 -0.09
N CYS A 61 -6.07 16.49 0.71
CA CYS A 61 -5.41 16.66 2.01
C CYS A 61 -3.90 16.44 1.91
N TYR A 62 -3.17 16.96 2.90
CA TYR A 62 -1.76 16.69 3.10
C TYR A 62 -1.56 15.67 4.21
N VAL A 63 -0.75 14.65 3.95
CA VAL A 63 -0.30 13.68 4.95
C VAL A 63 1.23 13.56 4.91
N ASP A 64 1.87 13.67 6.06
CA ASP A 64 3.30 13.41 6.20
C ASP A 64 3.56 11.90 6.18
N ILE A 65 3.67 11.34 4.98
CA ILE A 65 3.88 9.91 4.75
C ILE A 65 5.14 9.38 5.45
N PRO A 66 6.30 10.06 5.40
CA PRO A 66 7.46 9.64 6.19
C PRO A 66 7.20 9.52 7.68
N HIS A 67 6.42 10.44 8.25
CA HIS A 67 6.08 10.41 9.68
C HIS A 67 5.16 9.20 9.98
N VAL A 68 4.12 8.99 9.20
CA VAL A 68 3.22 7.83 9.33
C VAL A 68 4.00 6.50 9.25
N ALA A 69 4.93 6.38 8.29
CA ALA A 69 5.75 5.20 8.14
C ALA A 69 6.63 4.95 9.39
N ARG A 70 7.30 5.99 9.91
CA ARG A 70 8.15 5.90 11.10
C ARG A 70 7.36 5.51 12.34
N ASP A 71 6.21 6.13 12.56
CA ASP A 71 5.34 5.84 13.70
C ASP A 71 4.83 4.39 13.64
N THR A 72 4.47 3.91 12.46
CA THR A 72 4.05 2.53 12.27
C THR A 72 5.18 1.56 12.58
N ILE A 73 6.39 1.79 12.09
CA ILE A 73 7.56 0.96 12.35
C ILE A 73 7.87 0.90 13.84
N CYS A 74 7.82 2.05 14.52
CA CYS A 74 8.04 2.12 15.98
C CYS A 74 6.94 1.39 16.75
N ARG A 75 5.68 1.54 16.34
CA ARG A 75 4.52 0.87 16.97
C ARG A 75 4.58 -0.65 16.85
N ILE A 76 5.14 -1.19 15.77
CA ILE A 76 5.39 -2.63 15.59
C ILE A 76 6.44 -3.14 16.58
N GLY A 77 7.33 -2.27 17.07
CA GLY A 77 8.39 -2.60 18.02
C GLY A 77 9.82 -2.42 17.48
N TYR A 78 9.97 -1.88 16.28
CA TYR A 78 11.26 -1.54 15.72
C TYR A 78 11.69 -0.11 16.11
N ASP A 79 11.83 0.10 17.41
CA ASP A 79 12.18 1.38 18.06
C ASP A 79 13.56 1.37 18.73
N LYS A 80 14.26 0.22 18.70
CA LYS A 80 15.55 0.02 19.40
C LYS A 80 16.72 -0.03 18.42
N PRO A 81 17.88 0.53 18.81
CA PRO A 81 19.08 0.55 17.96
C PRO A 81 19.57 -0.85 17.53
N GLU A 82 19.34 -1.86 18.39
CA GLU A 82 19.85 -3.23 18.19
C GLU A 82 19.08 -4.00 17.11
N SER A 83 17.93 -3.50 16.69
CA SER A 83 17.04 -4.23 15.77
C SER A 83 17.54 -4.28 14.32
N GLY A 84 18.62 -3.55 13.97
CA GLY A 84 19.10 -3.44 12.58
C GLY A 84 18.12 -2.71 11.63
N PHE A 85 16.91 -2.50 12.08
CA PHE A 85 15.85 -1.73 11.47
C PHE A 85 15.15 -0.92 12.58
N ASN A 86 15.10 0.40 12.45
CA ASN A 86 14.61 1.29 13.50
C ASN A 86 13.85 2.46 12.87
N GLY A 87 12.60 2.67 13.28
CA GLY A 87 11.72 3.70 12.75
C GLY A 87 12.25 5.12 12.89
N HIS A 88 13.07 5.39 13.92
CA HIS A 88 13.66 6.72 14.13
C HIS A 88 14.82 7.02 13.18
N THR A 89 15.55 5.99 12.72
CA THR A 89 16.82 6.17 12.00
C THR A 89 16.85 5.56 10.61
N CYS A 90 15.90 4.69 10.26
CA CYS A 90 15.84 4.10 8.91
C CYS A 90 15.63 5.19 7.83
N ALA A 91 16.11 4.94 6.63
CA ALA A 91 15.76 5.77 5.49
C ALA A 91 14.29 5.53 5.11
N VAL A 92 13.53 6.61 4.92
CA VAL A 92 12.18 6.55 4.35
C VAL A 92 12.19 7.33 3.06
N LEU A 93 12.00 6.63 1.95
CA LEU A 93 11.91 7.20 0.62
C LEU A 93 10.44 7.22 0.19
N THR A 94 10.04 8.25 -0.56
CA THR A 94 8.69 8.35 -1.11
C THR A 94 8.75 8.57 -2.61
N ALA A 95 7.91 7.85 -3.36
CA ALA A 95 7.73 8.00 -4.79
C ALA A 95 6.22 7.89 -5.07
N ILE A 96 5.51 9.00 -4.88
CA ILE A 96 4.06 9.09 -5.00
C ILE A 96 3.72 9.99 -6.19
N ASP A 97 2.91 9.45 -7.10
CA ASP A 97 2.38 10.15 -8.26
C ASP A 97 0.86 10.36 -8.11
N GLU A 98 0.28 11.23 -8.94
CA GLU A 98 -1.16 11.31 -9.07
C GLU A 98 -1.70 10.10 -9.82
N GLN A 99 -2.92 9.65 -9.47
CA GLN A 99 -3.56 8.54 -10.17
C GLN A 99 -3.77 8.88 -11.66
N SER A 100 -3.42 7.96 -12.55
CA SER A 100 -3.62 8.17 -13.98
C SER A 100 -5.09 8.35 -14.35
N GLY A 101 -5.38 9.26 -15.30
CA GLY A 101 -6.74 9.55 -15.75
C GLY A 101 -7.47 8.33 -16.32
N ASP A 102 -6.75 7.40 -16.96
CA ASP A 102 -7.31 6.18 -17.54
C ASP A 102 -7.79 5.21 -16.46
N ILE A 103 -7.02 5.06 -15.37
CA ILE A 103 -7.42 4.27 -14.20
C ILE A 103 -8.63 4.91 -13.53
N ALA A 104 -8.60 6.23 -13.34
CA ALA A 104 -9.70 6.99 -12.74
C ALA A 104 -11.00 6.81 -13.55
N MET A 105 -10.95 6.87 -14.89
CA MET A 105 -12.11 6.60 -15.76
C MET A 105 -12.61 5.16 -15.60
N GLY A 106 -11.73 4.18 -15.57
CA GLY A 106 -12.08 2.76 -15.43
C GLY A 106 -12.78 2.46 -14.09
N VAL A 107 -12.37 3.15 -13.02
CA VAL A 107 -12.97 3.01 -11.68
C VAL A 107 -14.26 3.80 -11.54
N ASN A 108 -14.32 5.05 -12.07
CA ASN A 108 -15.44 5.96 -11.89
C ASN A 108 -16.64 5.67 -12.81
N SER A 109 -16.41 5.08 -13.99
CA SER A 109 -17.43 4.83 -15.00
C SER A 109 -17.67 3.35 -15.27
N SER A 110 -17.21 2.46 -14.43
CA SER A 110 -17.42 1.03 -14.60
C SER A 110 -18.91 0.72 -14.44
N PHE A 111 -19.48 0.06 -15.45
CA PHE A 111 -20.84 -0.49 -15.44
C PHE A 111 -21.07 -1.54 -14.35
N ASP A 112 -20.05 -1.83 -13.56
CA ASP A 112 -19.99 -2.87 -12.56
C ASP A 112 -20.13 -2.34 -11.11
N ASP A 113 -20.74 -1.18 -10.89
CA ASP A 113 -21.01 -0.64 -9.53
C ASP A 113 -21.78 -1.60 -8.60
N ALA A 114 -22.32 -2.69 -9.16
CA ALA A 114 -22.98 -3.76 -8.41
C ALA A 114 -22.09 -4.97 -8.10
N ARG A 115 -20.80 -4.96 -8.50
CA ARG A 115 -19.88 -6.08 -8.31
C ARG A 115 -18.91 -5.84 -7.17
N SER A 116 -18.54 -6.94 -6.47
CA SER A 116 -17.66 -6.89 -5.29
C SER A 116 -16.34 -6.17 -5.57
N GLU A 117 -15.81 -5.50 -4.56
CA GLU A 117 -14.52 -4.79 -4.61
C GLU A 117 -13.36 -5.69 -5.07
N GLU A 118 -13.35 -6.96 -4.69
CA GLU A 118 -12.42 -7.98 -5.17
C GLU A 118 -12.31 -8.07 -6.69
N ARG A 119 -13.42 -7.89 -7.40
CA ARG A 119 -13.43 -7.90 -8.87
C ARG A 119 -12.87 -6.61 -9.46
N ARG A 120 -13.03 -5.48 -8.79
CA ARG A 120 -12.44 -4.21 -9.20
C ARG A 120 -10.92 -4.27 -9.08
N VAL A 121 -10.42 -4.71 -7.94
CA VAL A 121 -8.97 -4.88 -7.69
C VAL A 121 -8.34 -5.83 -8.73
N GLY A 122 -8.97 -6.97 -8.99
CA GLY A 122 -8.49 -7.91 -10.02
C GLY A 122 -8.48 -7.34 -11.44
N LYS A 123 -9.40 -6.42 -11.77
CA LYS A 123 -9.46 -5.74 -13.07
C LYS A 123 -8.39 -4.66 -13.20
N GLU A 124 -8.16 -3.88 -12.16
CA GLU A 124 -7.10 -2.88 -12.10
C GLU A 124 -5.72 -3.52 -12.23
N CYS A 125 -5.44 -4.58 -11.49
CA CYS A 125 -4.19 -5.33 -11.62
C CYS A 125 -3.99 -5.87 -13.03
N ARG A 126 -5.04 -6.39 -13.67
CA ARG A 126 -4.95 -6.94 -15.02
C ARG A 126 -4.69 -5.87 -16.08
N SER A 127 -5.29 -4.70 -15.99
CA SER A 127 -5.06 -3.60 -16.92
C SER A 127 -3.66 -2.99 -16.80
N ARG A 128 -3.14 -2.91 -15.59
CA ARG A 128 -1.83 -2.31 -15.29
C ARG A 128 -0.65 -3.17 -15.75
N TRP A 129 -0.81 -4.49 -15.77
CA TRP A 129 0.27 -5.43 -16.12
C TRP A 129 0.10 -6.10 -17.49
N SER A 130 -0.88 -5.68 -18.27
CA SER A 130 -1.06 -6.23 -19.62
C SER A 130 0.06 -5.72 -20.56
N PRO A 131 0.86 -6.61 -21.18
CA PRO A 131 1.91 -6.20 -22.10
C PRO A 131 1.39 -5.70 -23.46
N TYR A 132 0.08 -5.54 -23.64
CA TYR A 132 -0.59 -5.14 -24.88
C TYR A 132 -1.34 -3.81 -24.71
N HIS A 133 -0.60 -2.78 -24.37
CA HIS A 133 -1.02 -1.37 -24.55
C HIS A 133 -0.04 -0.66 -25.45
#